data_17603d3c5bf230c83e62688f7c82fa34
#
_entry.id   17603d3c5bf230c83e62688f7c82fa34
#
_cell.length_a   1.000
_cell.length_b   1.000
_cell.length_c   1.000
_cell.angle_alpha   90.00
_cell.angle_beta   90.00
_cell.angle_gamma   90.00
#
_symmetry.space_group_name_H-M   'P 1'
#
loop_
_entity.id
_entity.type
_entity.pdbx_description
1 polymer ?
#
loop_
_entity_poly.entity_id
_entity_poly.type
_entity_poly.pdbx_seq_one_letter_code
_entity_poly.pdbx_strand_id
1 'polypeptide(L)' 'MRKFLGALIRRERLRRNFSQEGLCRGVCAVSYLSKIEQGKVEAGEDILLPLLRRLGVDYE' A
#
# COMPACT_ATOMS: atom_id res chain seq x y z
N MET A 1 -8.80 -6.37 -10.26
CA MET A 1 -9.26 -5.63 -9.07
C MET A 1 -8.11 -5.21 -8.19
N ARG A 2 -7.21 -6.13 -7.88
CA ARG A 2 -6.10 -5.81 -6.96
C ARG A 2 -5.13 -4.78 -7.52
N LYS A 3 -5.05 -4.66 -8.84
CA LYS A 3 -4.23 -3.63 -9.47
C LYS A 3 -4.64 -2.23 -9.01
N PHE A 4 -5.95 -2.05 -8.82
CA PHE A 4 -6.47 -0.74 -8.43
C PHE A 4 -6.17 -0.44 -6.97
N LEU A 5 -5.94 -1.47 -6.17
CA LEU A 5 -5.58 -1.26 -4.77
C LEU A 5 -4.20 -0.63 -4.65
N GLY A 6 -3.28 -0.97 -5.54
CA GLY A 6 -1.97 -0.33 -5.54
C GLY A 6 -2.07 1.16 -5.79
N ALA A 7 -2.86 1.55 -6.80
CA ALA A 7 -3.07 2.96 -7.10
C ALA A 7 -3.78 3.67 -5.96
N LEU A 8 -4.76 3.00 -5.33
CA LEU A 8 -5.46 3.56 -4.18
C LEU A 8 -4.49 3.79 -3.02
N ILE A 9 -3.64 2.80 -2.74
CA ILE A 9 -2.67 2.92 -1.66
C ILE A 9 -1.76 4.12 -1.91
N ARG A 10 -1.27 4.26 -3.14
CA ARG A 10 -0.40 5.39 -3.47
C ARG A 10 -1.12 6.72 -3.27
N ARG A 11 -2.35 6.83 -3.76
CA ARG A 11 -3.11 8.05 -3.64
C ARG A 11 -3.35 8.41 -2.17
N GLU A 12 -3.79 7.44 -1.38
CA GLU A 12 -4.08 7.70 0.03
C GLU A 12 -2.81 7.98 0.81
N ARG A 13 -1.71 7.33 0.43
CA ARG A 13 -0.42 7.58 1.07
C ARG A 13 0.00 9.04 0.87
N LEU A 14 -0.10 9.51 -0.37
CA LEU A 14 0.29 10.88 -0.69
C LEU A 14 -0.64 11.89 -0.03
N ARG A 15 -1.93 11.60 0.00
CA ARG A 15 -2.88 12.49 0.65
C ARG A 15 -2.59 12.66 2.13
N ARG A 16 -2.06 11.62 2.76
CA ARG A 16 -1.79 11.64 4.20
C ARG A 16 -0.34 11.93 4.52
N ASN A 17 0.44 12.30 3.50
CA ASN A 17 1.85 12.67 3.66
C ASN A 17 2.70 11.55 4.26
N PHE A 18 2.37 10.31 3.94
CA PHE A 18 3.21 9.18 4.29
C PHE A 18 4.31 9.01 3.25
N SER A 19 5.54 8.78 3.72
CA SER A 19 6.57 8.27 2.83
C SER A 19 6.32 6.79 2.59
N GLN A 20 6.92 6.23 1.53
CA GLN A 20 6.81 4.80 1.31
C GLN A 20 7.40 4.03 2.49
N GLU A 21 8.56 4.47 2.97
CA GLU A 21 9.20 3.82 4.09
C GLU A 21 8.33 3.88 5.35
N GLY A 22 7.73 5.03 5.60
CA GLY A 22 6.87 5.18 6.77
C GLY A 22 5.65 4.28 6.71
N LEU A 23 5.08 4.14 5.52
CA LEU A 23 3.88 3.30 5.38
C LEU A 23 4.20 1.82 5.50
N CYS A 24 5.28 1.36 4.87
CA CYS A 24 5.53 -0.08 4.80
C CYS A 24 6.41 -0.62 5.93
N ARG A 25 6.81 0.22 6.87
CA ARG A 25 7.70 -0.22 7.95
C ARG A 25 7.07 -1.36 8.73
N GLY A 26 7.81 -2.46 8.84
CA GLY A 26 7.32 -3.64 9.55
C GLY A 26 6.35 -4.48 8.75
N VAL A 27 6.03 -4.09 7.52
CA VAL A 27 5.11 -4.84 6.67
C VAL A 27 5.85 -5.44 5.48
N CYS A 28 6.57 -4.61 4.74
CA CYS A 28 7.30 -5.09 3.57
C CYS A 28 8.42 -4.11 3.25
N ALA A 29 9.27 -4.48 2.28
CA ALA A 29 10.35 -3.61 1.84
C ALA A 29 9.79 -2.46 1.00
N VAL A 30 10.50 -1.33 1.02
CA VAL A 30 10.11 -0.16 0.23
C VAL A 30 10.03 -0.51 -1.25
N SER A 31 10.98 -1.29 -1.75
CA SER A 31 10.97 -1.67 -3.16
C SER A 31 9.73 -2.48 -3.51
N TYR A 32 9.26 -3.30 -2.58
CA TYR A 32 8.05 -4.08 -2.81
C TYR A 32 6.83 -3.19 -2.82
N LEU A 33 6.73 -2.26 -1.87
CA LEU A 33 5.63 -1.31 -1.86
C LEU A 33 5.60 -0.50 -3.15
N SER A 34 6.77 -0.08 -3.64
CA SER A 34 6.84 0.66 -4.88
C SER A 34 6.23 -0.14 -6.03
N LYS A 35 6.53 -1.44 -6.08
CA LYS A 35 5.97 -2.30 -7.13
C LYS A 35 4.46 -2.46 -6.98
N ILE A 36 3.98 -2.55 -5.75
CA ILE A 36 2.54 -2.62 -5.50
C ILE A 36 1.87 -1.37 -6.03
N GLU A 37 2.43 -0.21 -5.71
CA GLU A 37 1.83 1.06 -6.11
C GLU A 37 1.83 1.25 -7.62
N GLN A 38 2.80 0.66 -8.29
CA GLN A 38 2.89 0.74 -9.75
C GLN A 38 2.05 -0.32 -10.47
N GLY A 39 1.45 -1.23 -9.72
CA GLY A 39 0.67 -2.29 -10.30
C GLY A 39 1.50 -3.42 -10.89
N LYS A 40 2.77 -3.48 -10.56
CA LYS A 40 3.66 -4.50 -11.11
C LYS A 40 3.55 -5.83 -10.38
N VAL A 41 3.06 -5.83 -9.16
CA VAL A 41 2.82 -7.06 -8.40
C VAL A 41 1.44 -6.98 -7.76
N GLU A 42 0.88 -8.14 -7.49
CA GLU A 42 -0.37 -8.26 -6.73
C GLU A 42 -0.03 -8.82 -5.37
N ALA A 43 -0.05 -7.96 -4.35
CA ALA A 43 0.23 -8.40 -3.01
C ALA A 43 -0.99 -9.11 -2.43
N GLY A 44 -0.72 -10.08 -1.56
CA GLY A 44 -1.80 -10.75 -0.85
C GLY A 44 -2.35 -9.90 0.27
N GLU A 45 -3.41 -10.39 0.89
CA GLU A 45 -4.07 -9.66 1.97
C GLU A 45 -3.17 -9.50 3.19
N ASP A 46 -2.26 -10.45 3.38
CA ASP A 46 -1.31 -10.35 4.48
C ASP A 46 -0.43 -9.10 4.40
N ILE A 47 -0.24 -8.57 3.19
CA ILE A 47 0.49 -7.33 2.98
C ILE A 47 -0.47 -6.15 2.84
N LEU A 48 -1.53 -6.32 2.06
CA LEU A 48 -2.44 -5.22 1.74
C LEU A 48 -3.22 -4.73 2.96
N LEU A 49 -3.73 -5.64 3.79
CA LEU A 49 -4.56 -5.23 4.91
C LEU A 49 -3.80 -4.37 5.91
N PRO A 50 -2.57 -4.72 6.31
CA PRO A 50 -1.83 -3.84 7.21
C PRO A 50 -1.56 -2.46 6.62
N LEU A 51 -1.30 -2.39 5.31
CA LEU A 51 -1.07 -1.10 4.66
C LEU A 51 -2.34 -0.25 4.69
N LEU A 52 -3.47 -0.86 4.35
CA LEU A 52 -4.74 -0.13 4.34
C LEU A 52 -5.15 0.31 5.74
N ARG A 53 -4.92 -0.55 6.74
CA ARG A 53 -5.21 -0.19 8.13
C ARG A 53 -4.38 1.01 8.58
N ARG A 54 -3.11 1.02 8.20
CA ARG A 54 -2.22 2.10 8.58
C ARG A 54 -2.66 3.41 7.94
N LEU A 55 -3.23 3.33 6.74
CA LEU A 55 -3.77 4.49 6.06
C LEU A 55 -5.14 4.90 6.58
N GLY A 56 -5.80 4.02 7.34
CA GLY A 56 -7.14 4.31 7.81
C GLY A 56 -8.20 4.14 6.75
N VAL A 57 -7.90 3.37 5.71
CA VAL A 57 -8.84 3.12 4.62
C VAL A 57 -9.67 1.89 4.94
N ASP A 58 -10.99 2.05 4.79
CA ASP A 58 -11.90 0.93 4.97
C ASP A 58 -11.83 0.03 3.74
N TYR A 59 -11.59 -1.25 4.01
CA TYR A 59 -11.42 -2.22 2.94
C TYR A 59 -12.46 -3.32 3.10
N GLU A 60 -13.45 -3.27 2.26
CA GLU A 60 -14.52 -4.28 2.29
C GLU A 60 -14.95 -4.57 0.88
#